data_3afbdb93012643b1558d9a2edab7c049
#
_entry.id   3afbdb93012643b1558d9a2edab7c049
#
_cell.length_a   1.000
_cell.length_b   1.000
_cell.length_c   1.000
_cell.angle_alpha   90.00
_cell.angle_beta   90.00
_cell.angle_gamma   90.00
#
_symmetry.space_group_name_H-M   'P 1'
#
loop_
_entity.id
_entity.type
_entity.pdbx_description
1 polymer ?
#
loop_
_entity_poly.entity_id
_entity_poly.type
_entity_poly.pdbx_seq_one_letter_code
_entity_poly.pdbx_strand_id
1 'polypeptide(L)'
;MADWRPLMVRRDDGFPRIMGVLNITPDSFYADSRLSSIEETLKIATTMVENGADWLDVGGESTRPGAKAVDSDEEIKRILPIISALRNKFPDVGISIDTRRAIVAEAALDEGADMVNDISALSDPKMVELIKTRDCPICIMHMRGLPENMQHNPEYGDVVSEVKKILSQKVNILISAGVKPERIIGDPGIGFGKLLEHNIKLLSAGKKIIPLEKMGLMWGVSRKSMFSDLLGRKKTEDRLAGSLGIAAMAKSRAVDIIRVHDVAEHRDLFRAMSTLEDF
;
A
#
# COMPACT_ATOMS: atom_id res chain seq x y z
N MET A 1 -19.60 -4.53 -2.28
CA MET A 1 -18.21 -4.70 -1.81
C MET A 1 -17.68 -6.01 -2.34
N ALA A 2 -16.44 -6.06 -2.81
CA ALA A 2 -15.80 -7.29 -3.23
C ALA A 2 -15.61 -8.23 -2.01
N ASP A 3 -15.55 -9.56 -2.25
CA ASP A 3 -15.04 -10.45 -1.20
C ASP A 3 -13.52 -10.28 -1.11
N TRP A 4 -13.08 -9.48 -0.15
CA TRP A 4 -11.69 -9.16 0.06
C TRP A 4 -10.85 -10.32 0.61
N ARG A 5 -11.48 -11.36 1.21
CA ARG A 5 -10.75 -12.44 1.90
C ARG A 5 -9.75 -13.17 1.02
N PRO A 6 -10.10 -13.60 -0.21
CA PRO A 6 -9.13 -14.21 -1.11
C PRO A 6 -8.00 -13.27 -1.55
N LEU A 7 -8.24 -11.95 -1.48
CA LEU A 7 -7.27 -10.93 -1.90
C LEU A 7 -6.23 -10.60 -0.84
N MET A 8 -6.40 -11.11 0.40
CA MET A 8 -5.47 -10.89 1.53
C MET A 8 -4.29 -11.86 1.56
N VAL A 9 -4.36 -12.92 0.76
CA VAL A 9 -3.34 -13.95 0.69
C VAL A 9 -2.76 -14.03 -0.72
N ARG A 10 -1.54 -14.54 -0.81
CA ARG A 10 -0.87 -14.80 -2.08
C ARG A 10 -1.75 -15.61 -3.04
N ARG A 11 -1.45 -15.54 -4.31
CA ARG A 11 -2.03 -16.38 -5.35
C ARG A 11 -1.62 -17.86 -5.16
N ASP A 12 -2.32 -18.77 -5.79
CA ASP A 12 -2.06 -20.20 -5.71
C ASP A 12 -0.65 -20.58 -6.22
N ASP A 13 -0.12 -19.81 -7.18
CA ASP A 13 1.26 -19.90 -7.67
C ASP A 13 2.32 -19.38 -6.66
N GLY A 14 1.87 -18.87 -5.51
CA GLY A 14 2.71 -18.34 -4.43
C GLY A 14 3.20 -16.91 -4.64
N PHE A 15 2.92 -16.29 -5.79
CA PHE A 15 3.23 -14.89 -6.04
C PHE A 15 2.25 -13.94 -5.34
N PRO A 16 2.66 -12.70 -5.01
CA PRO A 16 1.79 -11.76 -4.31
C PRO A 16 0.62 -11.31 -5.19
N ARG A 17 -0.45 -10.84 -4.54
CA ARG A 17 -1.48 -10.03 -5.17
C ARG A 17 -0.89 -8.67 -5.58
N ILE A 18 -1.35 -8.12 -6.69
CA ILE A 18 -0.87 -6.84 -7.21
C ILE A 18 -1.84 -5.73 -6.85
N MET A 19 -1.33 -4.70 -6.15
CA MET A 19 -2.07 -3.50 -5.79
C MET A 19 -1.56 -2.33 -6.61
N GLY A 20 -2.39 -1.83 -7.52
CA GLY A 20 -2.11 -0.66 -8.34
C GLY A 20 -2.33 0.65 -7.59
N VAL A 21 -1.39 1.59 -7.69
CA VAL A 21 -1.43 2.89 -6.99
C VAL A 21 -2.16 3.93 -7.84
N LEU A 22 -3.21 4.52 -7.29
CA LEU A 22 -3.96 5.62 -7.87
C LEU A 22 -3.82 6.88 -7.00
N ASN A 23 -2.80 7.71 -7.29
CA ASN A 23 -2.59 8.98 -6.61
C ASN A 23 -3.48 10.08 -7.24
N ILE A 24 -4.39 10.62 -6.43
CA ILE A 24 -5.29 11.68 -6.83
C ILE A 24 -4.67 13.02 -6.46
N THR A 25 -4.02 13.68 -7.44
CA THR A 25 -3.27 14.93 -7.21
C THR A 25 -4.15 16.18 -7.33
N PRO A 26 -3.76 17.30 -6.66
CA PRO A 26 -4.51 18.58 -6.74
C PRO A 26 -4.70 19.11 -8.16
N ASP A 27 -3.71 18.93 -9.04
CA ASP A 27 -3.73 19.43 -10.42
C ASP A 27 -4.85 18.80 -11.26
N SER A 28 -5.35 17.64 -10.82
CA SER A 28 -6.46 16.92 -11.47
C SER A 28 -7.86 17.44 -11.06
N PHE A 29 -7.99 18.34 -10.07
CA PHE A 29 -9.27 18.66 -9.41
C PHE A 29 -9.68 20.14 -9.38
N TYR A 30 -9.13 21.01 -10.25
CA TYR A 30 -9.74 22.32 -10.47
C TYR A 30 -11.17 22.17 -11.02
N ALA A 31 -12.09 23.02 -10.61
CA ALA A 31 -13.54 22.86 -10.77
C ALA A 31 -13.99 22.51 -12.20
N ASP A 32 -13.30 23.02 -13.22
CA ASP A 32 -13.61 22.79 -14.64
C ASP A 32 -13.00 21.47 -15.21
N SER A 33 -12.10 20.80 -14.45
CA SER A 33 -11.41 19.56 -14.87
C SER A 33 -11.88 18.30 -14.11
N ARG A 34 -12.86 18.43 -13.20
CA ARG A 34 -13.26 17.34 -12.30
C ARG A 34 -13.78 16.10 -13.02
N LEU A 35 -14.59 16.26 -14.06
CA LEU A 35 -15.10 15.14 -14.88
C LEU A 35 -13.97 14.49 -15.68
N SER A 36 -13.10 15.28 -16.29
CA SER A 36 -11.95 14.77 -17.05
C SER A 36 -10.96 14.00 -16.16
N SER A 37 -10.80 14.42 -14.89
CA SER A 37 -9.92 13.71 -13.94
C SER A 37 -10.49 12.36 -13.48
N ILE A 38 -11.81 12.24 -13.34
CA ILE A 38 -12.46 10.95 -13.06
C ILE A 38 -12.31 10.01 -14.25
N GLU A 39 -12.57 10.49 -15.47
CA GLU A 39 -12.42 9.70 -16.69
C GLU A 39 -10.97 9.23 -16.90
N GLU A 40 -9.99 10.10 -16.67
CA GLU A 40 -8.57 9.76 -16.77
C GLU A 40 -8.17 8.72 -15.70
N THR A 41 -8.62 8.91 -14.45
CA THR A 41 -8.37 7.93 -13.38
C THR A 41 -9.01 6.59 -13.70
N LEU A 42 -10.25 6.57 -14.21
CA LEU A 42 -10.93 5.35 -14.64
C LEU A 42 -10.20 4.68 -15.81
N LYS A 43 -9.63 5.44 -16.74
CA LYS A 43 -8.83 4.89 -17.84
C LYS A 43 -7.56 4.21 -17.31
N ILE A 44 -6.84 4.86 -16.40
CA ILE A 44 -5.65 4.29 -15.74
C ILE A 44 -6.04 3.02 -14.97
N ALA A 45 -7.09 3.10 -14.15
CA ALA A 45 -7.59 1.96 -13.39
C ALA A 45 -8.01 0.79 -14.30
N THR A 46 -8.65 1.07 -15.44
CA THR A 46 -9.01 0.04 -16.42
C THR A 46 -7.77 -0.67 -16.93
N THR A 47 -6.76 0.08 -17.34
CA THR A 47 -5.48 -0.50 -17.78
C THR A 47 -4.85 -1.36 -16.68
N MET A 48 -4.87 -0.91 -15.41
CA MET A 48 -4.34 -1.70 -14.29
C MET A 48 -5.12 -3.01 -14.08
N VAL A 49 -6.45 -2.96 -14.11
CA VAL A 49 -7.32 -4.14 -13.93
C VAL A 49 -7.15 -5.14 -15.08
N GLU A 50 -7.16 -4.67 -16.32
CA GLU A 50 -6.93 -5.50 -17.51
C GLU A 50 -5.55 -6.18 -17.50
N ASN A 51 -4.54 -5.52 -16.90
CA ASN A 51 -3.20 -6.06 -16.68
C ASN A 51 -3.06 -6.86 -15.38
N GLY A 52 -4.15 -7.14 -14.67
CA GLY A 52 -4.19 -8.08 -13.56
C GLY A 52 -3.93 -7.48 -12.18
N ALA A 53 -4.27 -6.21 -11.96
CA ALA A 53 -4.37 -5.68 -10.59
C ALA A 53 -5.50 -6.39 -9.83
N ASP A 54 -5.18 -6.86 -8.61
CA ASP A 54 -6.16 -7.44 -7.68
C ASP A 54 -6.79 -6.35 -6.80
N TRP A 55 -6.01 -5.29 -6.54
CA TRP A 55 -6.38 -4.12 -5.73
C TRP A 55 -6.08 -2.84 -6.48
N LEU A 56 -6.91 -1.81 -6.22
CA LEU A 56 -6.66 -0.42 -6.59
C LEU A 56 -6.56 0.39 -5.31
N ASP A 57 -5.42 1.05 -5.06
CA ASP A 57 -5.17 1.82 -3.84
C ASP A 57 -5.26 3.32 -4.12
N VAL A 58 -6.33 3.94 -3.61
CA VAL A 58 -6.70 5.34 -3.88
C VAL A 58 -6.14 6.23 -2.78
N GLY A 59 -5.30 7.20 -3.13
CA GLY A 59 -4.74 8.17 -2.18
C GLY A 59 -5.06 9.61 -2.56
N GLY A 60 -5.70 10.37 -1.65
CA GLY A 60 -6.03 11.80 -1.83
C GLY A 60 -4.97 12.76 -1.32
N GLU A 61 -4.01 12.28 -0.52
CA GLU A 61 -2.89 13.03 0.04
C GLU A 61 -1.55 12.44 -0.45
N SER A 62 -0.63 13.31 -0.87
CA SER A 62 0.72 12.85 -1.23
C SER A 62 1.55 12.57 0.03
N THR A 63 2.13 11.37 0.10
CA THR A 63 3.04 10.95 1.18
C THR A 63 4.53 11.10 0.83
N ARG A 64 4.83 11.77 -0.29
CA ARG A 64 6.21 12.05 -0.71
C ARG A 64 6.89 13.01 0.26
N PRO A 65 8.22 12.91 0.47
CA PRO A 65 8.95 13.86 1.27
C PRO A 65 8.67 15.32 0.83
N GLY A 66 8.32 16.19 1.80
CA GLY A 66 8.01 17.59 1.53
C GLY A 66 6.60 17.89 0.99
N ALA A 67 5.73 16.90 0.87
CA ALA A 67 4.34 17.13 0.50
C ALA A 67 3.60 17.90 1.61
N LYS A 68 2.78 18.88 1.23
CA LYS A 68 1.92 19.60 2.17
C LYS A 68 0.76 18.72 2.60
N ALA A 69 0.43 18.79 3.90
CA ALA A 69 -0.75 18.12 4.42
C ALA A 69 -2.03 18.69 3.76
N VAL A 70 -2.97 17.79 3.44
CA VAL A 70 -4.27 18.13 2.89
C VAL A 70 -5.29 18.10 4.04
N ASP A 71 -6.26 19.01 4.02
CA ASP A 71 -7.39 18.98 4.95
C ASP A 71 -8.27 17.74 4.70
N SER A 72 -8.91 17.20 5.77
CA SER A 72 -9.75 16.01 5.66
C SER A 72 -10.94 16.18 4.71
N ASP A 73 -11.58 17.34 4.72
CA ASP A 73 -12.74 17.61 3.86
C ASP A 73 -12.33 17.68 2.39
N GLU A 74 -11.15 18.24 2.12
CA GLU A 74 -10.58 18.29 0.78
C GLU A 74 -10.14 16.89 0.31
N GLU A 75 -9.54 16.08 1.20
CA GLU A 75 -9.18 14.68 0.91
C GLU A 75 -10.44 13.88 0.54
N ILE A 76 -11.50 13.98 1.34
CA ILE A 76 -12.80 13.33 1.09
C ILE A 76 -13.38 13.75 -0.27
N LYS A 77 -13.40 15.06 -0.57
CA LYS A 77 -13.90 15.55 -1.86
C LYS A 77 -13.19 15.01 -3.08
N ARG A 78 -11.88 14.70 -2.94
CA ARG A 78 -11.07 14.12 -4.01
C ARG A 78 -11.36 12.65 -4.24
N ILE A 79 -11.46 11.88 -3.13
CA ILE A 79 -11.48 10.42 -3.22
C ILE A 79 -12.88 9.84 -3.46
N LEU A 80 -13.95 10.40 -2.86
CA LEU A 80 -15.28 9.79 -2.95
C LEU A 80 -15.79 9.61 -4.38
N PRO A 81 -15.72 10.62 -5.27
CA PRO A 81 -16.18 10.45 -6.65
C PRO A 81 -15.40 9.36 -7.40
N ILE A 82 -14.12 9.19 -7.07
CA ILE A 82 -13.26 8.17 -7.68
C ILE A 82 -13.63 6.79 -7.15
N ILE A 83 -13.79 6.62 -5.83
CA ILE A 83 -14.17 5.33 -5.23
C ILE A 83 -15.52 4.87 -5.78
N SER A 84 -16.51 5.77 -5.82
CA SER A 84 -17.83 5.50 -6.40
C SER A 84 -17.74 5.03 -7.86
N ALA A 85 -16.99 5.75 -8.67
CA ALA A 85 -16.81 5.43 -10.09
C ALA A 85 -16.06 4.08 -10.28
N LEU A 86 -15.02 3.82 -9.47
CA LEU A 86 -14.29 2.56 -9.49
C LEU A 86 -15.17 1.38 -9.08
N ARG A 87 -15.94 1.51 -7.99
CA ARG A 87 -16.84 0.46 -7.51
C ARG A 87 -17.93 0.11 -8.51
N ASN A 88 -18.51 1.14 -9.15
CA ASN A 88 -19.51 0.94 -10.20
C ASN A 88 -18.94 0.20 -11.42
N LYS A 89 -17.69 0.50 -11.79
CA LYS A 89 -17.05 -0.09 -12.97
C LYS A 89 -16.42 -1.46 -12.70
N PHE A 90 -15.90 -1.68 -11.50
CA PHE A 90 -15.14 -2.87 -11.11
C PHE A 90 -15.71 -3.48 -9.81
N PRO A 91 -16.88 -4.15 -9.86
CA PRO A 91 -17.55 -4.64 -8.65
C PRO A 91 -16.73 -5.69 -7.88
N ASP A 92 -15.86 -6.45 -8.56
CA ASP A 92 -15.10 -7.56 -7.99
C ASP A 92 -13.63 -7.23 -7.67
N VAL A 93 -13.14 -6.05 -8.04
CA VAL A 93 -11.78 -5.61 -7.73
C VAL A 93 -11.73 -5.02 -6.32
N GLY A 94 -10.70 -5.35 -5.54
CA GLY A 94 -10.49 -4.75 -4.23
C GLY A 94 -10.16 -3.25 -4.36
N ILE A 95 -10.83 -2.41 -3.58
CA ILE A 95 -10.55 -0.98 -3.50
C ILE A 95 -9.99 -0.67 -2.10
N SER A 96 -8.79 -0.11 -2.07
CA SER A 96 -8.11 0.33 -0.85
C SER A 96 -8.10 1.85 -0.78
N ILE A 97 -8.24 2.40 0.42
CA ILE A 97 -8.06 3.82 0.70
C ILE A 97 -6.74 4.06 1.45
N ASP A 98 -5.80 4.79 0.81
CA ASP A 98 -4.53 5.24 1.42
C ASP A 98 -4.79 6.54 2.21
N THR A 99 -5.02 6.39 3.51
CA THR A 99 -5.25 7.53 4.41
C THR A 99 -4.84 7.22 5.84
N ARG A 100 -4.41 8.26 6.56
CA ARG A 100 -4.10 8.21 8.01
C ARG A 100 -5.23 8.72 8.89
N ARG A 101 -6.36 9.15 8.31
CA ARG A 101 -7.48 9.78 9.02
C ARG A 101 -8.70 8.87 9.05
N ALA A 102 -9.19 8.58 10.25
CA ALA A 102 -10.36 7.72 10.42
C ALA A 102 -11.62 8.26 9.72
N ILE A 103 -11.84 9.59 9.73
CA ILE A 103 -13.00 10.20 9.09
C ILE A 103 -12.98 10.04 7.56
N VAL A 104 -11.78 10.09 6.96
CA VAL A 104 -11.60 9.86 5.51
C VAL A 104 -11.80 8.39 5.19
N ALA A 105 -11.22 7.50 6.02
CA ALA A 105 -11.38 6.06 5.87
C ALA A 105 -12.85 5.63 6.00
N GLU A 106 -13.60 6.19 6.96
CA GLU A 106 -15.02 5.92 7.15
C GLU A 106 -15.83 6.31 5.91
N ALA A 107 -15.65 7.54 5.42
CA ALA A 107 -16.34 8.02 4.22
C ALA A 107 -16.01 7.16 2.98
N ALA A 108 -14.75 6.74 2.83
CA ALA A 108 -14.32 5.87 1.74
C ALA A 108 -14.94 4.47 1.81
N LEU A 109 -15.01 3.87 3.02
CA LEU A 109 -15.65 2.56 3.24
C LEU A 109 -17.15 2.63 2.98
N ASP A 110 -17.83 3.71 3.36
CA ASP A 110 -19.25 3.92 3.09
C ASP A 110 -19.53 4.07 1.57
N GLU A 111 -18.58 4.63 0.81
CA GLU A 111 -18.67 4.79 -0.65
C GLU A 111 -18.28 3.52 -1.42
N GLY A 112 -17.74 2.50 -0.74
CA GLY A 112 -17.47 1.20 -1.35
C GLY A 112 -15.99 0.80 -1.41
N ALA A 113 -15.09 1.43 -0.65
CA ALA A 113 -13.77 0.88 -0.40
C ALA A 113 -13.88 -0.41 0.45
N ASP A 114 -12.95 -1.35 0.25
CA ASP A 114 -12.93 -2.63 0.94
C ASP A 114 -11.86 -2.70 2.01
N MET A 115 -10.79 -1.88 1.95
CA MET A 115 -9.62 -1.92 2.83
C MET A 115 -9.15 -0.52 3.19
N VAL A 116 -8.60 -0.37 4.40
CA VAL A 116 -7.87 0.82 4.82
C VAL A 116 -6.36 0.55 4.77
N ASN A 117 -5.60 1.41 4.07
CA ASN A 117 -4.15 1.42 4.06
C ASN A 117 -3.66 2.62 4.90
N ASP A 118 -3.38 2.37 6.19
CA ASP A 118 -2.95 3.40 7.14
C ASP A 118 -1.43 3.44 7.27
N ILE A 119 -0.81 4.37 6.54
CA ILE A 119 0.63 4.58 6.54
C ILE A 119 1.18 5.15 7.87
N SER A 120 0.31 5.59 8.77
CA SER A 120 0.68 6.17 10.07
C SER A 120 0.59 5.18 11.23
N ALA A 121 0.17 3.95 10.95
CA ALA A 121 -0.01 2.88 11.93
C ALA A 121 -0.81 3.32 13.15
N LEU A 122 -2.07 3.68 12.95
CA LEU A 122 -3.01 4.03 14.01
C LEU A 122 -2.59 5.29 14.78
N SER A 123 -2.10 6.32 14.08
CA SER A 123 -1.85 7.62 14.71
C SER A 123 -3.14 8.37 15.06
N ASP A 124 -4.20 8.15 14.28
CA ASP A 124 -5.55 8.58 14.62
C ASP A 124 -6.21 7.53 15.54
N PRO A 125 -6.49 7.85 16.81
CA PRO A 125 -7.08 6.89 17.75
C PRO A 125 -8.48 6.41 17.33
N LYS A 126 -9.21 7.18 16.53
CA LYS A 126 -10.53 6.79 15.99
C LYS A 126 -10.44 5.68 14.95
N MET A 127 -9.26 5.46 14.34
CA MET A 127 -9.06 4.39 13.36
C MET A 127 -9.32 3.01 13.96
N VAL A 128 -8.91 2.78 15.21
CA VAL A 128 -9.14 1.50 15.91
C VAL A 128 -10.64 1.23 16.07
N GLU A 129 -11.41 2.23 16.50
CA GLU A 129 -12.86 2.10 16.68
C GLU A 129 -13.57 1.88 15.34
N LEU A 130 -13.13 2.55 14.28
CA LEU A 130 -13.65 2.34 12.94
C LEU A 130 -13.43 0.88 12.49
N ILE A 131 -12.20 0.39 12.54
CA ILE A 131 -11.85 -0.98 12.08
C ILE A 131 -12.51 -2.06 12.91
N LYS A 132 -12.75 -1.83 14.21
CA LYS A 132 -13.50 -2.72 15.09
C LYS A 132 -14.95 -2.89 14.63
N THR A 133 -15.60 -1.82 14.18
CA THR A 133 -17.02 -1.82 13.79
C THR A 133 -17.26 -2.24 12.33
N ARG A 134 -16.22 -2.27 11.49
CA ARG A 134 -16.29 -2.62 10.06
C ARG A 134 -15.65 -3.99 9.81
N ASP A 135 -16.27 -4.82 8.96
CA ASP A 135 -15.66 -6.08 8.48
C ASP A 135 -14.77 -5.81 7.27
N CYS A 136 -13.71 -5.04 7.46
CA CYS A 136 -12.73 -4.71 6.43
C CYS A 136 -11.30 -4.98 6.90
N PRO A 137 -10.36 -5.28 6.01
CA PRO A 137 -8.93 -5.36 6.35
C PRO A 137 -8.31 -3.99 6.57
N ILE A 138 -7.21 -3.99 7.31
CA ILE A 138 -6.35 -2.82 7.51
C ILE A 138 -4.89 -3.16 7.26
N CYS A 139 -4.21 -2.35 6.45
CA CYS A 139 -2.76 -2.33 6.39
C CYS A 139 -2.22 -1.26 7.34
N ILE A 140 -1.24 -1.63 8.16
CA ILE A 140 -0.51 -0.72 9.06
C ILE A 140 0.95 -0.68 8.66
N MET A 141 1.48 0.52 8.38
CA MET A 141 2.85 0.70 7.91
C MET A 141 3.75 1.29 8.99
N HIS A 142 4.97 0.74 9.13
CA HIS A 142 5.98 1.35 9.96
C HIS A 142 6.62 2.57 9.29
N MET A 143 6.51 3.73 9.94
CA MET A 143 7.23 4.94 9.57
C MET A 143 7.92 5.54 10.80
N ARG A 144 9.16 6.03 10.64
CA ARG A 144 9.87 6.78 11.70
C ARG A 144 9.87 8.26 11.33
N GLY A 145 9.32 9.09 12.20
CA GLY A 145 9.11 10.51 11.93
C GLY A 145 7.84 10.79 11.13
N LEU A 146 7.76 11.99 10.58
CA LEU A 146 6.67 12.41 9.69
C LEU A 146 7.20 12.49 8.25
N PRO A 147 6.35 12.43 7.21
CA PRO A 147 6.80 12.54 5.82
C PRO A 147 7.71 13.75 5.54
N GLU A 148 7.52 14.83 6.27
CA GLU A 148 8.30 16.08 6.13
C GLU A 148 9.74 15.94 6.59
N ASN A 149 10.02 15.12 7.64
CA ASN A 149 11.34 15.04 8.30
C ASN A 149 11.89 13.62 8.43
N MET A 150 11.19 12.60 8.00
CA MET A 150 11.53 11.18 8.17
C MET A 150 12.91 10.79 7.60
N GLN A 151 13.43 11.53 6.62
CA GLN A 151 14.74 11.24 5.98
C GLN A 151 15.92 11.93 6.69
N HIS A 152 15.68 12.71 7.75
CA HIS A 152 16.75 13.36 8.50
C HIS A 152 17.40 12.38 9.47
N ASN A 153 18.49 11.75 9.01
CA ASN A 153 19.36 10.86 9.79
C ASN A 153 18.62 9.76 10.58
N PRO A 154 17.86 8.85 9.90
CA PRO A 154 17.15 7.79 10.60
C PRO A 154 18.13 6.76 11.17
N GLU A 155 18.20 6.66 12.50
CA GLU A 155 19.07 5.73 13.22
C GLU A 155 18.30 4.51 13.74
N TYR A 156 18.87 3.32 13.57
CA TYR A 156 18.35 2.06 14.11
C TYR A 156 19.53 1.26 14.66
N GLY A 157 19.34 0.62 15.82
CA GLY A 157 20.28 -0.39 16.32
C GLY A 157 20.12 -1.69 15.53
N ASP A 158 18.95 -2.33 15.61
CA ASP A 158 18.54 -3.42 14.74
C ASP A 158 17.18 -3.08 14.11
N VAL A 159 17.21 -2.66 12.85
CA VAL A 159 16.01 -2.20 12.14
C VAL A 159 14.91 -3.28 12.05
N VAL A 160 15.28 -4.55 11.91
CA VAL A 160 14.30 -5.66 11.80
C VAL A 160 13.57 -5.85 13.12
N SER A 161 14.31 -5.93 14.22
CA SER A 161 13.74 -6.09 15.57
C SER A 161 12.92 -4.87 15.99
N GLU A 162 13.41 -3.64 15.70
CA GLU A 162 12.70 -2.41 16.05
C GLU A 162 11.38 -2.26 15.27
N VAL A 163 11.40 -2.50 13.96
CA VAL A 163 10.19 -2.46 13.12
C VAL A 163 9.19 -3.51 13.56
N LYS A 164 9.65 -4.76 13.79
CA LYS A 164 8.79 -5.83 14.30
C LYS A 164 8.17 -5.46 15.65
N LYS A 165 8.94 -4.89 16.56
CA LYS A 165 8.46 -4.45 17.89
C LYS A 165 7.35 -3.40 17.77
N ILE A 166 7.55 -2.39 16.92
CA ILE A 166 6.56 -1.33 16.72
C ILE A 166 5.29 -1.89 16.07
N LEU A 167 5.42 -2.70 15.01
CA LEU A 167 4.26 -3.37 14.40
C LEU A 167 3.54 -4.27 15.43
N SER A 168 4.27 -5.01 16.28
CA SER A 168 3.67 -5.84 17.33
C SER A 168 2.83 -5.02 18.31
N GLN A 169 3.30 -3.85 18.72
CA GLN A 169 2.55 -2.95 19.61
C GLN A 169 1.23 -2.51 18.98
N LYS A 170 1.28 -2.10 17.70
CA LYS A 170 0.10 -1.65 16.95
C LYS A 170 -0.89 -2.80 16.68
N VAL A 171 -0.38 -3.96 16.32
CA VAL A 171 -1.18 -5.19 16.15
C VAL A 171 -1.88 -5.57 17.44
N ASN A 172 -1.19 -5.52 18.57
CA ASN A 172 -1.80 -5.83 19.87
C ASN A 172 -2.98 -4.90 20.21
N ILE A 173 -2.92 -3.62 19.82
CA ILE A 173 -4.05 -2.69 19.98
C ILE A 173 -5.26 -3.17 19.17
N LEU A 174 -5.07 -3.54 17.88
CA LEU A 174 -6.14 -4.05 17.02
C LEU A 174 -6.72 -5.38 17.56
N ILE A 175 -5.86 -6.32 17.95
CA ILE A 175 -6.28 -7.62 18.51
C ILE A 175 -7.08 -7.42 19.81
N SER A 176 -6.61 -6.53 20.70
CA SER A 176 -7.33 -6.20 21.95
C SER A 176 -8.69 -5.56 21.69
N ALA A 177 -8.85 -4.87 20.57
CA ALA A 177 -10.13 -4.33 20.11
C ALA A 177 -11.02 -5.39 19.41
N GLY A 178 -10.56 -6.63 19.24
CA GLY A 178 -11.31 -7.74 18.64
C GLY A 178 -11.10 -7.91 17.12
N VAL A 179 -10.15 -7.19 16.53
CA VAL A 179 -9.82 -7.36 15.10
C VAL A 179 -9.04 -8.66 14.90
N LYS A 180 -9.49 -9.51 13.99
CA LYS A 180 -8.85 -10.80 13.72
C LYS A 180 -7.51 -10.61 12.98
N PRO A 181 -6.48 -11.43 13.28
CA PRO A 181 -5.16 -11.34 12.61
C PRO A 181 -5.23 -11.40 11.08
N GLU A 182 -6.16 -12.19 10.53
CA GLU A 182 -6.36 -12.37 9.09
C GLU A 182 -6.84 -11.09 8.38
N ARG A 183 -7.32 -10.10 9.14
CA ARG A 183 -7.70 -8.78 8.64
C ARG A 183 -6.57 -7.76 8.66
N ILE A 184 -5.40 -8.12 9.21
CA ILE A 184 -4.29 -7.19 9.42
C ILE A 184 -3.16 -7.48 8.45
N ILE A 185 -2.68 -6.45 7.76
CA ILE A 185 -1.49 -6.47 6.91
C ILE A 185 -0.43 -5.59 7.59
N GLY A 186 0.80 -6.07 7.64
CA GLY A 186 1.94 -5.26 8.06
C GLY A 186 2.77 -4.83 6.85
N ASP A 187 3.11 -3.54 6.77
CA ASP A 187 4.08 -3.01 5.82
C ASP A 187 5.32 -2.51 6.60
N PRO A 188 6.53 -3.00 6.28
CA PRO A 188 7.76 -2.53 6.92
C PRO A 188 8.10 -1.07 6.61
N GLY A 189 7.40 -0.42 5.67
CA GLY A 189 7.59 0.97 5.31
C GLY A 189 8.94 1.23 4.63
N ILE A 190 9.24 0.47 3.56
CA ILE A 190 10.45 0.66 2.76
C ILE A 190 10.53 2.11 2.23
N GLY A 191 11.65 2.80 2.48
CA GLY A 191 11.85 4.17 2.06
C GLY A 191 11.24 5.24 2.99
N PHE A 192 10.54 4.85 4.07
CA PHE A 192 9.98 5.77 5.06
C PHE A 192 10.86 5.82 6.31
N GLY A 193 11.68 6.87 6.45
CA GLY A 193 12.60 7.05 7.57
C GLY A 193 13.65 5.92 7.66
N LYS A 194 14.28 5.56 6.54
CA LYS A 194 15.23 4.44 6.46
C LYS A 194 16.32 4.71 5.42
N LEU A 195 17.55 4.38 5.77
CA LEU A 195 18.69 4.34 4.86
C LEU A 195 18.62 3.10 3.95
N LEU A 196 19.46 3.06 2.91
CA LEU A 196 19.51 1.91 1.98
C LEU A 196 19.73 0.58 2.71
N GLU A 197 20.69 0.53 3.61
CA GLU A 197 21.02 -0.68 4.39
C GLU A 197 19.84 -1.17 5.24
N HIS A 198 19.05 -0.25 5.83
CA HIS A 198 17.85 -0.58 6.59
C HIS A 198 16.79 -1.20 5.69
N ASN A 199 16.58 -0.63 4.50
CA ASN A 199 15.63 -1.16 3.52
C ASN A 199 16.03 -2.58 3.06
N ILE A 200 17.32 -2.81 2.77
CA ILE A 200 17.83 -4.13 2.36
C ILE A 200 17.62 -5.18 3.46
N LYS A 201 17.93 -4.84 4.73
CA LYS A 201 17.72 -5.75 5.87
C LYS A 201 16.24 -6.13 6.03
N LEU A 202 15.32 -5.17 5.93
CA LEU A 202 13.89 -5.40 6.01
C LEU A 202 13.36 -6.25 4.86
N LEU A 203 13.75 -5.97 3.62
CA LEU A 203 13.39 -6.78 2.45
C LEU A 203 13.93 -8.22 2.59
N SER A 204 15.16 -8.37 3.06
CA SER A 204 15.76 -9.68 3.30
C SER A 204 15.06 -10.49 4.39
N ALA A 205 14.52 -9.82 5.42
CA ALA A 205 13.78 -10.47 6.49
C ALA A 205 12.39 -10.99 6.04
N GLY A 206 11.75 -10.34 5.05
CA GLY A 206 10.46 -10.77 4.50
C GLY A 206 9.39 -10.97 5.58
N LYS A 207 8.64 -12.07 5.52
CA LYS A 207 7.54 -12.38 6.46
C LYS A 207 7.97 -12.46 7.94
N LYS A 208 9.26 -12.62 8.24
CA LYS A 208 9.77 -12.68 9.64
C LYS A 208 9.54 -11.39 10.43
N ILE A 209 9.29 -10.27 9.73
CA ILE A 209 8.96 -8.97 10.36
C ILE A 209 7.55 -8.98 10.94
N ILE A 210 6.65 -9.79 10.38
CA ILE A 210 5.24 -9.83 10.75
C ILE A 210 5.09 -10.52 12.11
N PRO A 211 4.38 -9.89 13.08
CA PRO A 211 4.28 -10.42 14.44
C PRO A 211 3.50 -11.72 14.57
N LEU A 212 2.43 -11.90 13.78
CA LEU A 212 1.53 -13.04 13.86
C LEU A 212 1.47 -13.77 12.52
N GLU A 213 1.49 -15.09 12.52
CA GLU A 213 1.54 -15.95 11.32
C GLU A 213 0.40 -15.67 10.33
N LYS A 214 -0.82 -15.46 10.84
CA LYS A 214 -2.01 -15.25 10.02
C LYS A 214 -2.18 -13.84 9.44
N MET A 215 -1.30 -12.92 9.79
CA MET A 215 -1.30 -11.57 9.19
C MET A 215 -0.70 -11.59 7.79
N GLY A 216 -1.15 -10.66 6.94
CA GLY A 216 -0.54 -10.37 5.65
C GLY A 216 0.78 -9.59 5.75
N LEU A 217 1.61 -9.69 4.71
CA LEU A 217 2.78 -8.83 4.48
C LEU A 217 2.57 -8.06 3.17
N MET A 218 2.67 -6.73 3.23
CA MET A 218 2.70 -5.88 2.04
C MET A 218 4.10 -5.29 1.83
N TRP A 219 4.51 -5.21 0.56
CA TRP A 219 5.67 -4.44 0.13
C TRP A 219 5.29 -3.30 -0.80
N GLY A 220 5.62 -2.06 -0.42
CA GLY A 220 5.56 -0.89 -1.28
C GLY A 220 6.96 -0.48 -1.72
N VAL A 221 7.51 -1.09 -2.78
CA VAL A 221 8.90 -0.88 -3.24
C VAL A 221 9.00 -0.13 -4.57
N SER A 222 7.87 0.01 -5.28
CA SER A 222 7.83 0.53 -6.64
C SER A 222 8.40 1.95 -6.74
N ARG A 223 9.43 2.10 -7.57
CA ARG A 223 10.09 3.36 -7.93
C ARG A 223 10.65 4.17 -6.72
N LYS A 224 10.89 3.51 -5.57
CA LYS A 224 11.39 4.15 -4.35
C LYS A 224 12.77 4.79 -4.52
N SER A 225 13.07 5.82 -3.72
CA SER A 225 14.34 6.56 -3.74
C SER A 225 15.56 5.70 -3.43
N MET A 226 15.41 4.58 -2.73
CA MET A 226 16.49 3.63 -2.47
C MET A 226 17.21 3.16 -3.76
N PHE A 227 16.54 3.18 -4.91
CA PHE A 227 17.16 2.83 -6.19
C PHE A 227 18.10 3.91 -6.73
N SER A 228 18.03 5.16 -6.22
CA SER A 228 19.07 6.16 -6.48
C SER A 228 20.39 5.74 -5.85
N ASP A 229 20.34 5.25 -4.61
CA ASP A 229 21.55 4.86 -3.87
C ASP A 229 22.05 3.49 -4.32
N LEU A 230 21.13 2.55 -4.58
CA LEU A 230 21.49 1.17 -4.98
C LEU A 230 22.01 1.08 -6.43
N LEU A 231 21.38 1.82 -7.37
CA LEU A 231 21.59 1.65 -8.82
C LEU A 231 22.03 2.95 -9.52
N GLY A 232 22.20 4.06 -8.81
CA GLY A 232 22.47 5.37 -9.41
C GLY A 232 21.30 5.98 -10.18
N ARG A 233 20.06 5.43 -10.04
CA ARG A 233 18.87 5.87 -10.78
C ARG A 233 18.18 7.03 -10.08
N LYS A 234 18.61 8.27 -10.37
CA LYS A 234 18.08 9.49 -9.74
C LYS A 234 16.64 9.76 -10.15
N LYS A 235 16.31 9.63 -11.44
CA LYS A 235 14.94 9.86 -11.93
C LYS A 235 14.02 8.69 -11.60
N THR A 236 12.77 9.02 -11.25
CA THR A 236 11.76 8.02 -10.82
C THR A 236 11.41 7.05 -11.95
N GLU A 237 11.34 7.54 -13.20
CA GLU A 237 11.06 6.76 -14.39
C GLU A 237 12.12 5.68 -14.68
N ASP A 238 13.37 5.90 -14.28
CA ASP A 238 14.49 4.98 -14.51
C ASP A 238 14.55 3.82 -13.48
N ARG A 239 13.65 3.78 -12.50
CA ARG A 239 13.71 2.84 -11.35
C ARG A 239 12.93 1.54 -11.56
N LEU A 240 12.29 1.35 -12.70
CA LEU A 240 11.46 0.17 -12.98
C LEU A 240 12.24 -1.14 -12.82
N ALA A 241 13.42 -1.25 -13.44
CA ALA A 241 14.25 -2.45 -13.34
C ALA A 241 14.61 -2.82 -11.89
N GLY A 242 14.88 -1.81 -11.04
CA GLY A 242 15.11 -2.03 -9.61
C GLY A 242 13.86 -2.52 -8.90
N SER A 243 12.68 -1.96 -9.22
CA SER A 243 11.40 -2.38 -8.66
C SER A 243 11.11 -3.84 -8.99
N LEU A 244 11.28 -4.25 -10.26
CA LEU A 244 11.10 -5.63 -10.72
C LEU A 244 12.11 -6.59 -10.08
N GLY A 245 13.39 -6.18 -9.96
CA GLY A 245 14.43 -7.00 -9.31
C GLY A 245 14.10 -7.33 -7.84
N ILE A 246 13.55 -6.37 -7.08
CA ILE A 246 13.08 -6.63 -5.71
C ILE A 246 11.78 -7.46 -5.73
N ALA A 247 10.85 -7.16 -6.63
CA ALA A 247 9.59 -7.91 -6.76
C ALA A 247 9.81 -9.39 -7.07
N ALA A 248 10.85 -9.76 -7.82
CA ALA A 248 11.22 -11.14 -8.09
C ALA A 248 11.49 -11.95 -6.81
N MET A 249 11.90 -11.30 -5.71
CA MET A 249 12.13 -11.95 -4.42
C MET A 249 10.85 -12.14 -3.59
N ALA A 250 9.72 -11.55 -4.00
CA ALA A 250 8.51 -11.48 -3.17
C ALA A 250 7.96 -12.86 -2.81
N LYS A 251 7.95 -13.84 -3.73
CA LYS A 251 7.52 -15.21 -3.47
C LYS A 251 8.35 -15.86 -2.37
N SER A 252 9.68 -15.85 -2.49
CA SER A 252 10.61 -16.46 -1.51
C SER A 252 10.61 -15.75 -0.15
N ARG A 253 10.14 -14.50 -0.08
CA ARG A 253 10.00 -13.71 1.14
C ARG A 253 8.59 -13.75 1.72
N ALA A 254 7.71 -14.54 1.11
CA ALA A 254 6.32 -14.73 1.52
C ALA A 254 5.52 -13.43 1.61
N VAL A 255 5.68 -12.55 0.61
CA VAL A 255 4.91 -11.32 0.45
C VAL A 255 3.51 -11.65 -0.05
N ASP A 256 2.48 -11.13 0.59
CA ASP A 256 1.09 -11.41 0.24
C ASP A 256 0.54 -10.38 -0.76
N ILE A 257 0.94 -9.10 -0.62
CA ILE A 257 0.53 -8.01 -1.51
C ILE A 257 1.77 -7.18 -1.91
N ILE A 258 1.86 -6.82 -3.18
CA ILE A 258 2.85 -5.86 -3.68
C ILE A 258 2.16 -4.62 -4.23
N ARG A 259 2.51 -3.45 -3.68
CA ARG A 259 1.93 -2.15 -4.06
C ARG A 259 2.83 -1.48 -5.09
N VAL A 260 2.30 -1.25 -6.32
CA VAL A 260 3.10 -0.87 -7.48
C VAL A 260 2.43 0.18 -8.37
N HIS A 261 3.25 0.93 -9.13
CA HIS A 261 2.77 1.81 -10.20
C HIS A 261 2.64 1.04 -11.53
N ASP A 262 3.54 0.09 -11.77
CA ASP A 262 3.76 -0.60 -13.03
C ASP A 262 3.15 -2.01 -12.98
N VAL A 263 1.80 -2.09 -13.04
CA VAL A 263 1.06 -3.34 -12.85
C VAL A 263 1.39 -4.37 -13.91
N ALA A 264 1.40 -3.97 -15.20
CA ALA A 264 1.65 -4.85 -16.33
C ALA A 264 3.01 -5.56 -16.19
N GLU A 265 4.06 -4.79 -15.93
CA GLU A 265 5.43 -5.30 -15.85
C GLU A 265 5.62 -6.23 -14.64
N HIS A 266 4.95 -5.98 -13.52
CA HIS A 266 4.96 -6.88 -12.38
C HIS A 266 4.18 -8.17 -12.67
N ARG A 267 3.06 -8.06 -13.37
CA ARG A 267 2.27 -9.23 -13.79
C ARG A 267 3.07 -10.12 -14.75
N ASP A 268 3.72 -9.51 -15.74
CA ASP A 268 4.56 -10.21 -16.69
C ASP A 268 5.75 -10.90 -16.01
N LEU A 269 6.42 -10.21 -15.07
CA LEU A 269 7.48 -10.78 -14.24
C LEU A 269 6.99 -12.05 -13.53
N PHE A 270 5.89 -11.96 -12.79
CA PHE A 270 5.38 -13.10 -12.01
C PHE A 270 4.92 -14.24 -12.90
N ARG A 271 4.28 -13.95 -14.04
CA ARG A 271 3.87 -14.97 -15.00
C ARG A 271 5.07 -15.69 -15.61
N ALA A 272 6.11 -14.93 -16.01
CA ALA A 272 7.33 -15.54 -16.54
C ALA A 272 8.03 -16.42 -15.51
N MET A 273 8.13 -15.98 -14.25
CA MET A 273 8.74 -16.77 -13.17
C MET A 273 7.90 -18.02 -12.83
N SER A 274 6.57 -17.90 -12.72
CA SER A 274 5.69 -19.04 -12.45
C SER A 274 5.81 -20.10 -13.54
N THR A 275 5.79 -19.68 -14.81
CA THR A 275 5.94 -20.62 -15.95
C THR A 275 7.26 -21.40 -15.90
N LEU A 276 8.36 -20.75 -15.47
CA LEU A 276 9.67 -21.42 -15.37
C LEU A 276 9.77 -22.39 -14.17
N GLU A 277 8.99 -22.17 -13.12
CA GLU A 277 8.96 -23.07 -11.94
C GLU A 277 8.16 -24.37 -12.21
N ASP A 278 7.30 -24.38 -13.23
CA ASP A 278 6.50 -25.54 -13.63
C ASP A 278 7.28 -26.56 -14.48
N PHE A 279 8.54 -26.24 -14.84
CA PHE A 279 9.47 -27.10 -15.58
C PHE A 279 10.63 -27.60 -14.70
#